data_746698a5455d9f841bfe1997f98d7161
#
_entry.id   746698a5455d9f841bfe1997f98d7161
#
_cell.length_a   1.000
_cell.length_b   1.000
_cell.length_c   1.000
_cell.angle_alpha   90.00
_cell.angle_beta   90.00
_cell.angle_gamma   90.00
#
_symmetry.space_group_name_H-M   'P 1'
#
loop_
_entity.id
_entity.type
_entity.pdbx_description
1 polymer ?
#
loop_
_entity_poly.entity_id
_entity_poly.type
_entity_poly.pdbx_seq_one_letter_code
_entity_poly.pdbx_strand_id
1 'polypeptide(L)'
;MFESVLVANRGEIARRVIKTARRMGIRAVAAYSEADADLPFVREADAAVLLGPAPSAQSYLDIEAVIGAARQAGADAIHPGYGFLAENPSFAARVIAEGLTWIGPPPAAIEQMGDKIRARNLLEQAGLPVAAGSREPVTDAAAAVAEAGRLGYPVMVKAAAGGGGIGMSAAADPAELRAAFETARTRAQRFFGDPAILLERYIARARHVEIQILGLADGRVVALGERDCSAQRRHQKVAEEAPSPGLAAALRDRMQAAAVRAGQAVGYRGAGTVECLVDTVAQDFVFLEMNTRLQVEHPVTELLTGIDLVEQQFLIAAGREISFDPAAVTFRGHALELRVYAEDPRRFLPSPGTIAAWNEPSGPGIRVDAGYAAGNQVTPFYDPLLAKLCVHGASRDEALARAREAVAAFVITGPKTNLPFLAELLASAEFASGDYDTTVIARLRPGTKG
;
A
#
# COMPACT_ATOMS: atom_id res chain seq x y z
N MET A 1 15.76 -1.57 23.46
CA MET A 1 14.61 -0.84 22.93
C MET A 1 14.99 0.62 22.90
N PHE A 2 14.76 1.33 21.83
CA PHE A 2 14.94 2.79 21.79
C PHE A 2 13.85 3.47 22.66
N GLU A 3 14.17 4.64 23.20
CA GLU A 3 13.27 5.37 24.12
C GLU A 3 12.35 6.35 23.37
N SER A 4 12.75 6.75 22.15
CA SER A 4 12.04 7.75 21.36
C SER A 4 12.04 7.45 19.87
N VAL A 5 10.97 7.84 19.18
CA VAL A 5 10.80 7.65 17.73
C VAL A 5 10.28 8.93 17.09
N LEU A 6 10.95 9.39 16.01
CA LEU A 6 10.38 10.37 15.08
C LEU A 6 9.49 9.65 14.08
N VAL A 7 8.25 10.06 13.95
CA VAL A 7 7.31 9.58 12.92
C VAL A 7 7.41 10.49 11.71
N ALA A 8 8.15 10.03 10.69
CA ALA A 8 8.41 10.79 9.47
C ALA A 8 7.27 10.61 8.45
N ASN A 9 6.06 10.86 8.87
CA ASN A 9 4.85 10.73 8.08
C ASN A 9 3.71 11.58 8.65
N ARG A 10 2.52 11.57 8.01
CA ARG A 10 1.38 12.40 8.34
C ARG A 10 0.06 11.62 8.39
N GLY A 11 -1.00 12.33 8.79
CA GLY A 11 -2.36 11.81 8.69
C GLY A 11 -2.61 10.58 9.56
N GLU A 12 -3.37 9.61 9.01
CA GLU A 12 -3.80 8.45 9.76
C GLU A 12 -2.65 7.53 10.15
N ILE A 13 -1.64 7.37 9.27
CA ILE A 13 -0.50 6.48 9.57
C ILE A 13 0.40 7.08 10.66
N ALA A 14 0.58 8.39 10.71
CA ALA A 14 1.30 9.01 11.80
C ALA A 14 0.59 8.77 13.15
N ARG A 15 -0.74 8.97 13.22
CA ARG A 15 -1.53 8.63 14.42
C ARG A 15 -1.42 7.16 14.79
N ARG A 16 -1.48 6.27 13.77
CA ARG A 16 -1.36 4.82 13.97
C ARG A 16 -0.04 4.43 14.61
N VAL A 17 1.07 4.99 14.13
CA VAL A 17 2.41 4.74 14.67
C VAL A 17 2.56 5.35 16.08
N ILE A 18 2.13 6.60 16.27
CA ILE A 18 2.15 7.30 17.57
C ILE A 18 1.38 6.51 18.64
N LYS A 19 0.19 6.01 18.29
CA LYS A 19 -0.64 5.21 19.21
C LYS A 19 0.09 3.96 19.69
N THR A 20 0.76 3.22 18.81
CA THR A 20 1.53 2.03 19.18
C THR A 20 2.78 2.40 19.97
N ALA A 21 3.55 3.42 19.58
CA ALA A 21 4.71 3.90 20.30
C ALA A 21 4.36 4.22 21.76
N ARG A 22 3.31 5.02 21.98
CA ARG A 22 2.85 5.39 23.32
C ARG A 22 2.37 4.20 24.16
N ARG A 23 1.66 3.25 23.53
CA ARG A 23 1.26 2.00 24.19
C ARG A 23 2.46 1.17 24.66
N MET A 24 3.56 1.22 23.91
CA MET A 24 4.82 0.55 24.25
C MET A 24 5.73 1.36 25.20
N GLY A 25 5.31 2.54 25.63
CA GLY A 25 6.11 3.42 26.47
C GLY A 25 7.26 4.13 25.73
N ILE A 26 7.18 4.21 24.39
CA ILE A 26 8.16 4.90 23.54
C ILE A 26 7.66 6.32 23.31
N ARG A 27 8.49 7.31 23.60
CA ARG A 27 8.20 8.73 23.32
C ARG A 27 8.03 8.95 21.82
N ALA A 28 6.86 9.41 21.40
CA ALA A 28 6.53 9.66 20.00
C ALA A 28 6.71 11.14 19.62
N VAL A 29 7.47 11.41 18.58
CA VAL A 29 7.68 12.76 18.04
C VAL A 29 7.04 12.83 16.66
N ALA A 30 6.11 13.76 16.44
CA ALA A 30 5.51 14.01 15.14
C ALA A 30 6.40 14.95 14.31
N ALA A 31 6.70 14.57 13.07
CA ALA A 31 7.23 15.48 12.07
C ALA A 31 6.07 16.02 11.24
N TYR A 32 5.97 17.35 11.05
CA TYR A 32 4.83 17.93 10.33
C TYR A 32 5.22 19.11 9.44
N SER A 33 4.47 19.34 8.36
CA SER A 33 4.58 20.53 7.53
C SER A 33 3.62 21.62 8.02
N GLU A 34 3.81 22.86 7.58
CA GLU A 34 2.90 23.98 7.89
C GLU A 34 1.42 23.64 7.62
N ALA A 35 1.13 22.89 6.53
CA ALA A 35 -0.22 22.51 6.18
C ALA A 35 -0.88 21.51 7.15
N ASP A 36 -0.09 20.81 7.93
CA ASP A 36 -0.54 19.76 8.85
C ASP A 36 -0.51 20.18 10.34
N ALA A 37 -0.14 21.43 10.64
CA ALA A 37 0.07 21.91 12.00
C ALA A 37 -1.12 21.66 12.94
N ASP A 38 -2.35 21.73 12.42
CA ASP A 38 -3.58 21.54 13.18
C ASP A 38 -4.15 20.12 13.13
N LEU A 39 -3.46 19.17 12.47
CA LEU A 39 -3.96 17.80 12.39
C LEU A 39 -3.80 17.03 13.73
N PRO A 40 -4.68 16.06 13.98
CA PRO A 40 -4.71 15.32 15.25
C PRO A 40 -3.37 14.70 15.65
N PHE A 41 -2.62 14.12 14.71
CA PHE A 41 -1.35 13.44 15.00
C PHE A 41 -0.29 14.36 15.62
N VAL A 42 -0.32 15.66 15.29
CA VAL A 42 0.62 16.66 15.83
C VAL A 42 0.35 16.89 17.32
N ARG A 43 -0.94 16.92 17.71
CA ARG A 43 -1.36 17.13 19.12
C ARG A 43 -1.33 15.86 19.97
N GLU A 44 -1.42 14.69 19.34
CA GLU A 44 -1.41 13.38 20.04
C GLU A 44 -0.01 12.87 20.32
N ALA A 45 1.01 13.39 19.64
CA ALA A 45 2.40 13.07 19.91
C ALA A 45 2.90 13.73 21.22
N ASP A 46 3.96 13.17 21.80
CA ASP A 46 4.59 13.71 23.01
C ASP A 46 5.41 14.97 22.70
N ALA A 47 5.86 15.12 21.46
CA ALA A 47 6.48 16.33 20.91
C ALA A 47 6.22 16.41 19.41
N ALA A 48 6.41 17.60 18.83
CA ALA A 48 6.25 17.81 17.41
C ALA A 48 7.31 18.76 16.86
N VAL A 49 7.80 18.51 15.65
CA VAL A 49 8.82 19.33 14.97
C VAL A 49 8.34 19.71 13.58
N LEU A 50 8.37 21.00 13.28
CA LEU A 50 8.07 21.52 11.94
C LEU A 50 9.19 21.17 10.97
N LEU A 51 8.84 20.53 9.85
CA LEU A 51 9.78 20.21 8.77
C LEU A 51 9.98 21.39 7.82
N GLY A 52 8.92 22.16 7.54
CA GLY A 52 8.95 23.25 6.58
C GLY A 52 7.58 23.52 5.93
N PRO A 53 7.57 24.19 4.75
CA PRO A 53 6.37 24.57 4.04
C PRO A 53 5.49 23.38 3.61
N ALA A 54 4.28 23.68 3.14
CA ALA A 54 3.29 22.70 2.71
C ALA A 54 3.74 21.74 1.59
N PRO A 55 4.48 22.17 0.53
CA PRO A 55 4.91 21.25 -0.52
C PRO A 55 5.79 20.12 0.01
N SER A 56 5.45 18.88 -0.34
CA SER A 56 6.16 17.68 0.17
C SER A 56 7.65 17.68 -0.13
N ALA A 57 8.07 18.23 -1.28
CA ALA A 57 9.48 18.36 -1.66
C ALA A 57 10.30 19.29 -0.72
N GLN A 58 9.63 20.15 0.05
CA GLN A 58 10.24 21.08 1.00
C GLN A 58 9.97 20.68 2.46
N SER A 59 9.44 19.50 2.69
CA SER A 59 9.07 18.98 4.01
C SER A 59 9.25 17.45 4.09
N TYR A 60 8.21 16.65 3.86
CA TYR A 60 8.22 15.19 4.04
C TYR A 60 9.15 14.43 3.07
N LEU A 61 9.53 15.00 1.93
CA LEU A 61 10.49 14.42 0.98
C LEU A 61 11.90 15.03 1.11
N ASP A 62 12.10 15.97 2.01
CA ASP A 62 13.40 16.55 2.30
C ASP A 62 14.10 15.72 3.39
N ILE A 63 15.09 14.95 2.96
CA ILE A 63 15.87 14.07 3.84
C ILE A 63 16.54 14.85 4.97
N GLU A 64 17.14 16.02 4.66
CA GLU A 64 17.86 16.80 5.65
C GLU A 64 16.91 17.46 6.65
N ALA A 65 15.72 17.89 6.22
CA ALA A 65 14.70 18.38 7.13
C ALA A 65 14.24 17.31 8.12
N VAL A 66 14.01 16.07 7.64
CA VAL A 66 13.60 14.95 8.50
C VAL A 66 14.72 14.54 9.47
N ILE A 67 15.95 14.44 9.02
CA ILE A 67 17.11 14.15 9.87
C ILE A 67 17.33 15.27 10.91
N GLY A 68 17.23 16.53 10.47
CA GLY A 68 17.31 17.69 11.35
C GLY A 68 16.25 17.67 12.46
N ALA A 69 15.00 17.31 12.11
CA ALA A 69 13.91 17.16 13.08
C ALA A 69 14.19 16.04 14.09
N ALA A 70 14.74 14.90 13.66
CA ALA A 70 15.11 13.83 14.56
C ALA A 70 16.19 14.26 15.57
N ARG A 71 17.23 14.95 15.09
CA ARG A 71 18.29 15.51 15.95
C ARG A 71 17.75 16.56 16.93
N GLN A 72 16.93 17.49 16.45
CA GLN A 72 16.30 18.53 17.26
C GLN A 72 15.46 17.95 18.39
N ALA A 73 14.73 16.87 18.10
CA ALA A 73 13.87 16.20 19.06
C ALA A 73 14.63 15.25 19.99
N GLY A 74 15.90 14.93 19.71
CA GLY A 74 16.64 13.87 20.40
C GLY A 74 15.97 12.51 20.23
N ALA A 75 15.52 12.19 19.01
CA ALA A 75 14.92 10.90 18.71
C ALA A 75 16.00 9.83 18.48
N ASP A 76 15.76 8.61 18.98
CA ASP A 76 16.68 7.48 18.81
C ASP A 76 16.39 6.68 17.53
N ALA A 77 15.15 6.79 17.02
CA ALA A 77 14.67 6.01 15.89
C ALA A 77 13.80 6.85 14.95
N ILE A 78 13.71 6.41 13.70
CA ILE A 78 12.79 6.99 12.72
C ILE A 78 11.88 5.89 12.15
N HIS A 79 10.55 6.13 12.22
CA HIS A 79 9.55 5.32 11.54
C HIS A 79 9.02 6.07 10.30
N PRO A 80 9.21 5.55 9.08
CA PRO A 80 8.84 6.26 7.86
C PRO A 80 7.36 6.15 7.51
N GLY A 81 6.59 5.25 8.15
CA GLY A 81 5.24 4.92 7.73
C GLY A 81 5.19 4.27 6.35
N TYR A 82 4.38 4.82 5.46
CA TYR A 82 4.31 4.47 4.04
C TYR A 82 4.25 5.73 3.16
N GLY A 83 4.59 5.61 1.86
CA GLY A 83 4.74 6.76 0.97
C GLY A 83 5.95 7.64 1.35
N PHE A 84 6.04 8.83 0.81
CA PHE A 84 7.16 9.77 0.99
C PHE A 84 8.53 9.08 0.91
N LEU A 85 9.29 9.05 2.01
CA LEU A 85 10.63 8.48 2.07
C LEU A 85 10.68 7.01 2.51
N ALA A 86 9.54 6.35 2.72
CA ALA A 86 9.49 4.99 3.26
C ALA A 86 10.21 3.94 2.37
N GLU A 87 10.23 4.14 1.05
CA GLU A 87 10.89 3.28 0.07
C GLU A 87 12.11 3.97 -0.58
N ASN A 88 12.71 4.92 0.13
CA ASN A 88 13.92 5.61 -0.33
C ASN A 88 15.18 4.99 0.30
N PRO A 89 16.02 4.27 -0.47
CA PRO A 89 17.20 3.59 0.08
C PRO A 89 18.26 4.59 0.60
N SER A 90 18.39 5.77 -0.03
CA SER A 90 19.32 6.81 0.41
C SER A 90 18.91 7.39 1.76
N PHE A 91 17.61 7.58 1.99
CA PHE A 91 17.09 8.03 3.30
C PHE A 91 17.36 6.98 4.38
N ALA A 92 17.04 5.72 4.13
CA ALA A 92 17.31 4.64 5.09
C ALA A 92 18.80 4.54 5.44
N ALA A 93 19.69 4.62 4.43
CA ALA A 93 21.13 4.63 4.64
C ALA A 93 21.59 5.87 5.43
N ARG A 94 20.98 7.04 5.16
CA ARG A 94 21.30 8.29 5.86
C ARG A 94 20.91 8.25 7.33
N VAL A 95 19.74 7.69 7.65
CA VAL A 95 19.29 7.48 9.04
C VAL A 95 20.28 6.60 9.81
N ILE A 96 20.71 5.49 9.21
CA ILE A 96 21.68 4.57 9.82
C ILE A 96 23.04 5.25 10.01
N ALA A 97 23.50 6.02 9.03
CA ALA A 97 24.78 6.75 9.11
C ALA A 97 24.79 7.82 10.20
N GLU A 98 23.62 8.36 10.57
CA GLU A 98 23.47 9.27 11.71
C GLU A 98 23.47 8.57 13.08
N GLY A 99 23.60 7.24 13.10
CA GLY A 99 23.51 6.46 14.35
C GLY A 99 22.10 6.28 14.87
N LEU A 100 21.07 6.62 14.06
CA LEU A 100 19.67 6.44 14.42
C LEU A 100 19.18 5.04 14.01
N THR A 101 18.22 4.50 14.77
CA THR A 101 17.56 3.25 14.42
C THR A 101 16.58 3.48 13.25
N TRP A 102 16.82 2.85 12.12
CA TRP A 102 15.87 2.81 11.00
C TRP A 102 14.81 1.73 11.25
N ILE A 103 13.53 2.12 11.30
CA ILE A 103 12.41 1.18 11.46
C ILE A 103 11.86 0.83 10.08
N GLY A 104 12.51 -0.11 9.43
CA GLY A 104 12.22 -0.53 8.07
C GLY A 104 13.22 -1.58 7.59
N PRO A 105 13.09 -2.02 6.33
CA PRO A 105 14.01 -3.01 5.75
C PRO A 105 15.39 -2.41 5.48
N PRO A 106 16.42 -3.26 5.28
CA PRO A 106 17.76 -2.80 4.91
C PRO A 106 17.73 -1.95 3.63
N PRO A 107 18.56 -0.90 3.52
CA PRO A 107 18.63 -0.06 2.31
C PRO A 107 18.85 -0.86 1.02
N ALA A 108 19.66 -1.92 1.07
CA ALA A 108 19.90 -2.80 -0.06
C ALA A 108 18.64 -3.55 -0.53
N ALA A 109 17.76 -3.96 0.39
CA ALA A 109 16.48 -4.60 0.04
C ALA A 109 15.52 -3.59 -0.62
N ILE A 110 15.50 -2.34 -0.13
CA ILE A 110 14.72 -1.26 -0.74
C ILE A 110 15.20 -1.00 -2.17
N GLU A 111 16.51 -0.87 -2.37
CA GLU A 111 17.12 -0.62 -3.67
C GLU A 111 16.85 -1.75 -4.67
N GLN A 112 17.02 -3.01 -4.23
CA GLN A 112 16.81 -4.19 -5.09
C GLN A 112 15.34 -4.31 -5.51
N MET A 113 14.40 -4.04 -4.63
CA MET A 113 12.98 -4.17 -4.91
C MET A 113 12.38 -2.94 -5.60
N GLY A 114 13.03 -1.79 -5.50
CA GLY A 114 12.63 -0.56 -6.19
C GLY A 114 12.83 -0.59 -7.70
N ASP A 115 13.73 -1.43 -8.21
CA ASP A 115 13.94 -1.66 -9.64
C ASP A 115 13.13 -2.89 -10.09
N LYS A 116 12.09 -2.68 -10.88
CA LYS A 116 11.17 -3.75 -11.31
C LYS A 116 11.85 -4.87 -12.09
N ILE A 117 12.85 -4.55 -12.91
CA ILE A 117 13.58 -5.55 -13.70
C ILE A 117 14.45 -6.40 -12.78
N ARG A 118 15.22 -5.73 -11.92
CA ARG A 118 16.08 -6.40 -10.94
C ARG A 118 15.27 -7.27 -9.99
N ALA A 119 14.20 -6.70 -9.41
CA ALA A 119 13.30 -7.41 -8.51
C ALA A 119 12.71 -8.67 -9.17
N ARG A 120 12.17 -8.53 -10.39
CA ARG A 120 11.63 -9.66 -11.15
C ARG A 120 12.66 -10.75 -11.41
N ASN A 121 13.85 -10.38 -11.93
CA ASN A 121 14.89 -11.35 -12.25
C ASN A 121 15.42 -12.06 -11.00
N LEU A 122 15.60 -11.33 -9.90
CA LEU A 122 16.04 -11.90 -8.62
C LEU A 122 15.01 -12.87 -8.06
N LEU A 123 13.71 -12.50 -8.10
CA LEU A 123 12.66 -13.34 -7.55
C LEU A 123 12.32 -14.54 -8.46
N GLU A 124 12.47 -14.41 -9.79
CA GLU A 124 12.42 -15.55 -10.71
C GLU A 124 13.50 -16.58 -10.37
N GLN A 125 14.73 -16.14 -10.08
CA GLN A 125 15.83 -17.01 -9.63
C GLN A 125 15.55 -17.65 -8.25
N ALA A 126 14.81 -16.95 -7.38
CA ALA A 126 14.34 -17.49 -6.10
C ALA A 126 13.13 -18.44 -6.24
N GLY A 127 12.69 -18.73 -7.47
CA GLY A 127 11.61 -19.66 -7.77
C GLY A 127 10.22 -19.09 -7.59
N LEU A 128 10.05 -17.76 -7.67
CA LEU A 128 8.73 -17.15 -7.74
C LEU A 128 8.22 -17.18 -9.19
N PRO A 129 6.93 -17.49 -9.42
CA PRO A 129 6.35 -17.35 -10.73
C PRO A 129 6.27 -15.86 -11.09
N VAL A 130 6.83 -15.50 -12.23
CA VAL A 130 6.76 -14.13 -12.78
C VAL A 130 5.94 -14.12 -14.07
N ALA A 131 5.29 -13.01 -14.37
CA ALA A 131 4.55 -12.90 -15.61
C ALA A 131 5.50 -13.12 -16.81
N ALA A 132 5.08 -13.87 -17.79
CA ALA A 132 5.82 -13.97 -19.05
C ALA A 132 5.91 -12.56 -19.67
N GLY A 133 7.14 -12.12 -19.99
CA GLY A 133 7.35 -10.74 -20.47
C GLY A 133 8.78 -10.49 -20.93
N SER A 134 9.05 -9.28 -21.37
CA SER A 134 10.37 -8.84 -21.77
C SER A 134 11.32 -8.83 -20.56
N ARG A 135 12.53 -9.41 -20.74
CA ARG A 135 13.57 -9.43 -19.68
C ARG A 135 14.35 -8.13 -19.62
N GLU A 136 14.35 -7.42 -20.72
CA GLU A 136 15.00 -6.12 -20.90
C GLU A 136 14.02 -5.10 -21.49
N PRO A 137 14.30 -3.81 -21.37
CA PRO A 137 13.50 -2.79 -22.00
C PRO A 137 13.42 -2.99 -23.50
N VAL A 138 12.22 -2.81 -24.05
CA VAL A 138 11.98 -2.87 -25.48
C VAL A 138 12.34 -1.51 -26.09
N THR A 139 13.14 -1.50 -27.13
CA THR A 139 13.78 -0.29 -27.68
C THR A 139 12.85 0.57 -28.55
N ASP A 140 11.95 -0.07 -29.31
CA ASP A 140 11.05 0.58 -30.25
C ASP A 140 9.76 -0.21 -30.48
N ALA A 141 8.80 0.39 -31.18
CA ALA A 141 7.50 -0.21 -31.43
C ALA A 141 7.55 -1.48 -32.33
N ALA A 142 8.58 -1.64 -33.16
CA ALA A 142 8.72 -2.83 -34.01
C ALA A 142 9.22 -4.01 -33.15
N ALA A 143 10.22 -3.77 -32.30
CA ALA A 143 10.70 -4.74 -31.33
C ALA A 143 9.57 -5.13 -30.33
N ALA A 144 8.74 -4.15 -29.92
CA ALA A 144 7.57 -4.40 -29.08
C ALA A 144 6.58 -5.38 -29.72
N VAL A 145 6.26 -5.18 -31.00
CA VAL A 145 5.35 -6.09 -31.74
C VAL A 145 5.95 -7.49 -31.91
N ALA A 146 7.25 -7.60 -32.18
CA ALA A 146 7.94 -8.88 -32.27
C ALA A 146 7.91 -9.64 -30.92
N GLU A 147 8.21 -8.96 -29.83
CA GLU A 147 8.18 -9.54 -28.47
C GLU A 147 6.75 -9.91 -28.06
N ALA A 148 5.74 -9.08 -28.34
CA ALA A 148 4.36 -9.41 -28.07
C ALA A 148 3.87 -10.62 -28.91
N GLY A 149 4.37 -10.79 -30.15
CA GLY A 149 4.13 -12.00 -30.93
C GLY A 149 4.64 -13.26 -30.27
N ARG A 150 5.78 -13.17 -29.56
CA ARG A 150 6.35 -14.29 -28.79
C ARG A 150 5.57 -14.56 -27.49
N LEU A 151 5.10 -13.49 -26.81
CA LEU A 151 4.36 -13.59 -25.56
C LEU A 151 2.91 -14.05 -25.74
N GLY A 152 2.32 -13.73 -26.89
CA GLY A 152 0.89 -13.88 -27.15
C GLY A 152 0.08 -12.68 -26.66
N TYR A 153 -0.84 -12.21 -27.52
CA TYR A 153 -1.79 -11.15 -27.17
C TYR A 153 -2.95 -11.69 -26.31
N PRO A 154 -3.55 -10.85 -25.43
CA PRO A 154 -3.19 -9.45 -25.15
C PRO A 154 -1.93 -9.31 -24.30
N VAL A 155 -1.26 -8.15 -24.44
CA VAL A 155 -0.07 -7.80 -23.64
C VAL A 155 -0.31 -6.51 -22.86
N MET A 156 0.38 -6.37 -21.73
CA MET A 156 0.45 -5.15 -20.93
C MET A 156 1.74 -4.40 -21.26
N VAL A 157 1.62 -3.13 -21.63
CA VAL A 157 2.72 -2.18 -21.81
C VAL A 157 2.96 -1.47 -20.47
N LYS A 158 4.18 -1.44 -19.98
CA LYS A 158 4.55 -0.85 -18.68
C LYS A 158 5.81 0.00 -18.81
N ALA A 159 5.87 1.14 -18.11
CA ALA A 159 7.14 1.82 -17.86
C ALA A 159 8.03 0.94 -16.95
N ALA A 160 9.31 0.84 -17.25
CA ALA A 160 10.28 0.11 -16.44
C ALA A 160 10.51 0.82 -15.10
N ALA A 161 10.58 2.15 -15.11
CA ALA A 161 10.69 2.99 -13.92
C ALA A 161 9.30 3.40 -13.41
N GLY A 162 9.20 3.68 -12.09
CA GLY A 162 7.99 4.19 -11.42
C GLY A 162 7.03 3.09 -10.94
N GLY A 163 5.97 3.51 -10.24
CA GLY A 163 4.98 2.67 -9.59
C GLY A 163 3.53 3.17 -9.79
N GLY A 164 2.56 2.54 -9.09
CA GLY A 164 1.18 3.00 -9.05
C GLY A 164 0.41 2.95 -10.38
N GLY A 165 0.86 2.12 -11.35
CA GLY A 165 0.14 1.93 -12.62
C GLY A 165 0.25 3.08 -13.62
N ILE A 166 1.06 4.10 -13.36
CA ILE A 166 1.27 5.23 -14.26
C ILE A 166 1.96 4.74 -15.55
N GLY A 167 1.34 5.02 -16.71
CA GLY A 167 1.90 4.62 -18.02
C GLY A 167 1.64 3.16 -18.39
N MET A 168 0.77 2.44 -17.67
CA MET A 168 0.33 1.09 -18.05
C MET A 168 -0.83 1.14 -19.05
N SER A 169 -0.80 0.24 -20.05
CA SER A 169 -1.86 0.11 -21.05
C SER A 169 -1.89 -1.31 -21.60
N ALA A 170 -3.09 -1.92 -21.64
CA ALA A 170 -3.27 -3.19 -22.33
C ALA A 170 -3.37 -2.97 -23.84
N ALA A 171 -2.88 -3.94 -24.61
CA ALA A 171 -2.98 -3.95 -26.06
C ALA A 171 -3.42 -5.34 -26.53
N ALA A 172 -4.52 -5.42 -27.27
CA ALA A 172 -5.11 -6.67 -27.75
C ALA A 172 -4.51 -7.13 -29.09
N ASP A 173 -3.89 -6.23 -29.84
CA ASP A 173 -3.33 -6.50 -31.15
C ASP A 173 -2.10 -5.59 -31.45
N PRO A 174 -1.39 -5.86 -32.58
CA PRO A 174 -0.22 -5.07 -32.96
C PRO A 174 -0.49 -3.58 -33.21
N ALA A 175 -1.69 -3.19 -33.63
CA ALA A 175 -2.01 -1.79 -33.89
C ALA A 175 -2.20 -1.01 -32.58
N GLU A 176 -2.96 -1.56 -31.65
CA GLU A 176 -3.11 -1.01 -30.31
C GLU A 176 -1.75 -0.96 -29.59
N LEU A 177 -0.91 -1.99 -29.74
CA LEU A 177 0.40 -2.03 -29.09
C LEU A 177 1.30 -0.88 -29.56
N ARG A 178 1.35 -0.58 -30.84
CA ARG A 178 2.18 0.55 -31.35
C ARG A 178 1.75 1.88 -30.73
N ALA A 179 0.45 2.15 -30.66
CA ALA A 179 -0.09 3.37 -30.08
C ALA A 179 0.16 3.44 -28.55
N ALA A 180 -0.04 2.32 -27.86
CA ALA A 180 0.19 2.19 -26.43
C ALA A 180 1.68 2.37 -26.08
N PHE A 181 2.59 1.78 -26.85
CA PHE A 181 4.04 1.88 -26.65
C PHE A 181 4.54 3.33 -26.73
N GLU A 182 4.19 4.07 -27.79
CA GLU A 182 4.63 5.47 -27.93
C GLU A 182 4.05 6.38 -26.85
N THR A 183 2.79 6.13 -26.45
CA THR A 183 2.15 6.87 -25.36
C THR A 183 2.83 6.57 -24.02
N ALA A 184 3.10 5.31 -23.73
CA ALA A 184 3.76 4.89 -22.50
C ALA A 184 5.19 5.43 -22.41
N ARG A 185 5.95 5.37 -23.52
CA ARG A 185 7.33 5.88 -23.62
C ARG A 185 7.41 7.38 -23.34
N THR A 186 6.51 8.16 -23.95
CA THR A 186 6.43 9.61 -23.73
C THR A 186 6.09 9.95 -22.29
N ARG A 187 5.14 9.23 -21.69
CA ARG A 187 4.77 9.42 -20.28
C ARG A 187 5.90 9.02 -19.34
N ALA A 188 6.56 7.87 -19.58
CA ALA A 188 7.67 7.38 -18.78
C ALA A 188 8.82 8.40 -18.75
N GLN A 189 9.22 8.93 -19.92
CA GLN A 189 10.23 10.00 -20.00
C GLN A 189 9.82 11.24 -19.22
N ARG A 190 8.55 11.66 -19.31
CA ARG A 190 8.07 12.89 -18.66
C ARG A 190 7.97 12.78 -17.14
N PHE A 191 7.49 11.64 -16.63
CA PHE A 191 7.21 11.47 -15.19
C PHE A 191 8.36 10.87 -14.41
N PHE A 192 9.19 10.04 -15.05
CA PHE A 192 10.26 9.30 -14.39
C PHE A 192 11.66 9.62 -14.92
N GLY A 193 11.75 10.38 -16.03
CA GLY A 193 13.04 10.67 -16.67
C GLY A 193 13.64 9.49 -17.45
N ASP A 194 12.96 8.34 -17.50
CA ASP A 194 13.41 7.11 -18.14
C ASP A 194 12.33 6.60 -19.11
N PRO A 195 12.60 6.52 -20.44
CA PRO A 195 11.63 6.07 -21.45
C PRO A 195 11.53 4.56 -21.57
N ALA A 196 12.25 3.80 -20.77
CA ALA A 196 12.30 2.34 -20.84
C ALA A 196 10.92 1.69 -20.66
N ILE A 197 10.54 0.79 -21.57
CA ILE A 197 9.26 0.11 -21.61
C ILE A 197 9.47 -1.40 -21.54
N LEU A 198 8.63 -2.05 -20.75
CA LEU A 198 8.50 -3.50 -20.61
C LEU A 198 7.16 -3.97 -21.18
N LEU A 199 7.15 -5.19 -21.69
CA LEU A 199 5.93 -5.90 -22.06
C LEU A 199 5.74 -7.11 -21.17
N GLU A 200 4.50 -7.35 -20.76
CA GLU A 200 4.11 -8.54 -20.01
C GLU A 200 2.82 -9.13 -20.58
N ARG A 201 2.64 -10.44 -20.40
CA ARG A 201 1.36 -11.07 -20.74
C ARG A 201 0.25 -10.48 -19.88
N TYR A 202 -0.85 -10.09 -20.51
CA TYR A 202 -2.01 -9.56 -19.81
C TYR A 202 -2.90 -10.69 -19.27
N ILE A 203 -3.31 -10.59 -18.02
CA ILE A 203 -4.24 -11.51 -17.37
C ILE A 203 -5.61 -10.83 -17.33
N ALA A 204 -6.54 -11.29 -18.12
CA ALA A 204 -7.82 -10.60 -18.34
C ALA A 204 -8.74 -10.62 -17.13
N ARG A 205 -8.75 -11.72 -16.35
CA ARG A 205 -9.51 -11.86 -15.10
C ARG A 205 -8.55 -12.02 -13.92
N ALA A 206 -7.85 -10.94 -13.64
CA ALA A 206 -6.88 -10.94 -12.55
C ALA A 206 -7.50 -10.45 -11.24
N ARG A 207 -7.15 -11.13 -10.14
CA ARG A 207 -7.23 -10.54 -8.80
C ARG A 207 -5.88 -10.01 -8.40
N HIS A 208 -5.90 -8.90 -7.69
CA HIS A 208 -4.73 -8.38 -7.00
C HIS A 208 -4.74 -8.91 -5.58
N VAL A 209 -3.94 -9.94 -5.34
CA VAL A 209 -3.80 -10.56 -4.02
C VAL A 209 -2.37 -10.41 -3.55
N GLU A 210 -2.20 -10.01 -2.31
CA GLU A 210 -0.91 -9.73 -1.72
C GLU A 210 -0.70 -10.51 -0.43
N ILE A 211 0.57 -10.83 -0.12
CA ILE A 211 0.94 -11.57 1.08
C ILE A 211 1.69 -10.65 2.04
N GLN A 212 1.18 -10.50 3.26
CA GLN A 212 1.90 -9.83 4.33
C GLN A 212 3.07 -10.68 4.79
N ILE A 213 4.28 -10.13 4.78
CA ILE A 213 5.46 -10.77 5.37
C ILE A 213 6.03 -9.94 6.51
N LEU A 214 6.71 -10.63 7.43
CA LEU A 214 7.59 -10.05 8.44
C LEU A 214 8.96 -10.72 8.34
N GLY A 215 9.99 -9.91 8.04
CA GLY A 215 11.38 -10.33 8.18
C GLY A 215 11.84 -10.09 9.62
N LEU A 216 12.26 -11.14 10.32
CA LEU A 216 12.61 -11.12 11.73
C LEU A 216 14.06 -10.68 11.97
N ALA A 217 14.38 -10.33 13.21
CA ALA A 217 15.73 -9.91 13.59
C ALA A 217 16.77 -11.05 13.43
N ASP A 218 16.34 -12.31 13.54
CA ASP A 218 17.17 -13.50 13.38
C ASP A 218 17.36 -13.96 11.92
N GLY A 219 16.77 -13.22 10.97
CA GLY A 219 16.85 -13.50 9.52
C GLY A 219 15.76 -14.42 8.97
N ARG A 220 14.90 -14.97 9.83
CA ARG A 220 13.70 -15.70 9.35
C ARG A 220 12.71 -14.73 8.72
N VAL A 221 11.91 -15.24 7.80
CA VAL A 221 10.76 -14.52 7.21
C VAL A 221 9.51 -15.35 7.45
N VAL A 222 8.46 -14.70 7.92
CA VAL A 222 7.15 -15.32 8.16
C VAL A 222 6.07 -14.64 7.33
N ALA A 223 5.06 -15.40 6.88
CA ALA A 223 3.88 -14.89 6.21
C ALA A 223 2.71 -14.77 7.19
N LEU A 224 1.96 -13.68 7.09
CA LEU A 224 0.80 -13.39 7.94
C LEU A 224 -0.50 -13.28 7.12
N GLY A 225 -0.67 -14.21 6.16
CA GLY A 225 -1.86 -14.30 5.33
C GLY A 225 -1.89 -13.35 4.15
N GLU A 226 -2.97 -13.44 3.40
CA GLU A 226 -3.20 -12.63 2.21
C GLU A 226 -4.25 -11.54 2.44
N ARG A 227 -4.21 -10.53 1.54
CA ARG A 227 -5.25 -9.51 1.35
C ARG A 227 -5.66 -9.48 -0.11
N ASP A 228 -6.94 -9.32 -0.38
CA ASP A 228 -7.47 -9.04 -1.72
C ASP A 228 -7.60 -7.53 -1.89
N CYS A 229 -6.93 -7.01 -2.87
CA CYS A 229 -6.87 -5.58 -3.20
C CYS A 229 -7.44 -5.30 -4.60
N SER A 230 -8.30 -6.19 -5.11
CA SER A 230 -8.82 -6.09 -6.48
C SER A 230 -9.82 -4.95 -6.67
N ALA A 231 -10.50 -4.49 -5.61
CA ALA A 231 -11.39 -3.34 -5.71
C ALA A 231 -10.57 -2.04 -5.80
N GLN A 232 -10.12 -1.72 -7.03
CA GLN A 232 -9.22 -0.61 -7.31
C GLN A 232 -9.71 0.23 -8.50
N ARG A 233 -9.35 1.49 -8.50
CA ARG A 233 -9.61 2.45 -9.56
C ARG A 233 -8.29 3.02 -10.05
N ARG A 234 -8.00 2.90 -11.35
CA ARG A 234 -6.73 3.36 -11.93
C ARG A 234 -5.51 2.88 -11.12
N HIS A 235 -5.56 1.61 -10.72
CA HIS A 235 -4.56 0.96 -9.85
C HIS A 235 -4.46 1.52 -8.41
N GLN A 236 -5.35 2.44 -8.02
CA GLN A 236 -5.49 2.88 -6.64
C GLN A 236 -6.52 2.00 -5.93
N LYS A 237 -6.10 1.32 -4.88
CA LYS A 237 -6.95 0.48 -4.03
C LYS A 237 -8.00 1.35 -3.33
N VAL A 238 -9.24 0.85 -3.25
CA VAL A 238 -10.39 1.58 -2.68
C VAL A 238 -11.04 0.79 -1.55
N ALA A 239 -11.07 -0.55 -1.71
CA ALA A 239 -11.53 -1.47 -0.68
C ALA A 239 -10.65 -2.72 -0.73
N GLU A 240 -10.28 -3.21 0.44
CA GLU A 240 -9.47 -4.40 0.63
C GLU A 240 -10.17 -5.35 1.58
N GLU A 241 -9.98 -6.65 1.38
CA GLU A 241 -10.54 -7.65 2.28
C GLU A 241 -9.56 -8.81 2.53
N ALA A 242 -9.74 -9.46 3.65
CA ALA A 242 -9.01 -10.67 4.01
C ALA A 242 -9.92 -11.61 4.83
N PRO A 243 -9.86 -12.93 4.55
CA PRO A 243 -9.15 -13.59 3.46
C PRO A 243 -9.71 -13.24 2.08
N SER A 244 -8.91 -13.44 1.01
CA SER A 244 -9.36 -13.25 -0.37
C SER A 244 -10.51 -14.23 -0.70
N PRO A 245 -11.70 -13.73 -1.12
CA PRO A 245 -12.83 -14.60 -1.41
C PRO A 245 -12.54 -15.48 -2.64
N GLY A 246 -12.90 -16.76 -2.54
CA GLY A 246 -12.73 -17.72 -3.64
C GLY A 246 -11.30 -18.17 -3.94
N LEU A 247 -10.30 -17.75 -3.15
CA LEU A 247 -8.94 -18.23 -3.28
C LEU A 247 -8.80 -19.65 -2.68
N ALA A 248 -8.41 -20.62 -3.51
CA ALA A 248 -8.23 -22.00 -3.07
C ALA A 248 -7.11 -22.11 -2.00
N ALA A 249 -7.30 -22.95 -0.99
CA ALA A 249 -6.32 -23.13 0.09
C ALA A 249 -4.93 -23.51 -0.43
N ALA A 250 -4.84 -24.44 -1.38
CA ALA A 250 -3.58 -24.85 -1.98
C ALA A 250 -2.87 -23.70 -2.73
N LEU A 251 -3.62 -22.79 -3.35
CA LEU A 251 -3.06 -21.61 -4.01
C LEU A 251 -2.55 -20.61 -2.98
N ARG A 252 -3.31 -20.38 -1.91
CA ARG A 252 -2.90 -19.56 -0.76
C ARG A 252 -1.58 -20.04 -0.17
N ASP A 253 -1.46 -21.34 0.08
CA ASP A 253 -0.25 -21.92 0.65
C ASP A 253 0.97 -21.74 -0.29
N ARG A 254 0.79 -21.92 -1.60
CA ARG A 254 1.82 -21.65 -2.61
C ARG A 254 2.26 -20.19 -2.63
N MET A 255 1.31 -19.25 -2.54
CA MET A 255 1.59 -17.82 -2.51
C MET A 255 2.33 -17.41 -1.25
N GLN A 256 1.92 -17.90 -0.08
CA GLN A 256 2.62 -17.63 1.18
C GLN A 256 4.05 -18.18 1.17
N ALA A 257 4.25 -19.43 0.70
CA ALA A 257 5.58 -20.00 0.56
C ALA A 257 6.47 -19.21 -0.41
N ALA A 258 5.91 -18.73 -1.52
CA ALA A 258 6.61 -17.87 -2.48
C ALA A 258 7.01 -16.53 -1.84
N ALA A 259 6.11 -15.88 -1.10
CA ALA A 259 6.37 -14.62 -0.43
C ALA A 259 7.47 -14.74 0.64
N VAL A 260 7.49 -15.85 1.38
CA VAL A 260 8.59 -16.14 2.33
C VAL A 260 9.93 -16.25 1.60
N ARG A 261 9.99 -16.99 0.47
CA ARG A 261 11.21 -17.08 -0.36
C ARG A 261 11.64 -15.71 -0.90
N ALA A 262 10.68 -14.87 -1.32
CA ALA A 262 10.98 -13.51 -1.77
C ALA A 262 11.69 -12.69 -0.68
N GLY A 263 11.13 -12.67 0.52
CA GLY A 263 11.76 -11.98 1.65
C GLY A 263 13.13 -12.53 2.02
N GLN A 264 13.29 -13.86 2.00
CA GLN A 264 14.59 -14.51 2.26
C GLN A 264 15.65 -14.14 1.21
N ALA A 265 15.27 -14.10 -0.07
CA ALA A 265 16.18 -13.79 -1.16
C ALA A 265 16.82 -12.39 -1.06
N VAL A 266 16.15 -11.44 -0.39
CA VAL A 266 16.65 -10.07 -0.21
C VAL A 266 17.09 -9.77 1.21
N GLY A 267 17.14 -10.76 2.09
CA GLY A 267 17.48 -10.53 3.51
C GLY A 267 16.55 -9.57 4.21
N TYR A 268 15.24 -9.68 3.94
CA TYR A 268 14.22 -8.72 4.37
C TYR A 268 14.09 -8.63 5.89
N ARG A 269 13.90 -7.41 6.42
CA ARG A 269 13.60 -7.15 7.83
C ARG A 269 12.43 -6.17 7.96
N GLY A 270 11.60 -6.35 8.98
CA GLY A 270 10.41 -5.54 9.20
C GLY A 270 9.20 -5.99 8.39
N ALA A 271 8.16 -5.16 8.37
CA ALA A 271 6.93 -5.44 7.62
C ALA A 271 7.13 -5.16 6.13
N GLY A 272 6.72 -6.09 5.28
CA GLY A 272 6.73 -5.97 3.83
C GLY A 272 5.58 -6.73 3.21
N THR A 273 5.34 -6.50 1.94
CA THR A 273 4.23 -7.12 1.22
C THR A 273 4.67 -7.57 -0.17
N VAL A 274 4.35 -8.81 -0.51
CA VAL A 274 4.57 -9.37 -1.85
C VAL A 274 3.25 -9.36 -2.60
N GLU A 275 3.15 -8.50 -3.60
CA GLU A 275 1.97 -8.33 -4.44
C GLU A 275 1.99 -9.32 -5.61
N CYS A 276 0.83 -9.91 -5.89
CA CYS A 276 0.65 -10.90 -6.95
C CYS A 276 -0.61 -10.60 -7.77
N LEU A 277 -0.56 -10.97 -9.04
CA LEU A 277 -1.76 -11.13 -9.85
C LEU A 277 -2.16 -12.61 -9.87
N VAL A 278 -3.38 -12.89 -9.44
CA VAL A 278 -3.97 -14.22 -9.46
C VAL A 278 -4.86 -14.35 -10.69
N ASP A 279 -4.56 -15.32 -11.54
CA ASP A 279 -5.45 -15.74 -12.63
C ASP A 279 -6.56 -16.62 -12.05
N THR A 280 -7.78 -16.09 -12.01
CA THR A 280 -8.91 -16.80 -11.42
C THR A 280 -9.38 -17.98 -12.25
N VAL A 281 -9.02 -18.03 -13.54
CA VAL A 281 -9.38 -19.11 -14.47
C VAL A 281 -8.34 -20.24 -14.38
N ALA A 282 -7.05 -19.89 -14.47
CA ALA A 282 -5.97 -20.86 -14.41
C ALA A 282 -5.70 -21.36 -12.98
N GLN A 283 -6.23 -20.71 -11.94
CA GLN A 283 -5.92 -20.96 -10.53
C GLN A 283 -4.41 -20.95 -10.28
N ASP A 284 -3.76 -19.91 -10.82
CA ASP A 284 -2.33 -19.68 -10.69
C ASP A 284 -2.05 -18.20 -10.40
N PHE A 285 -0.81 -17.87 -10.07
CA PHE A 285 -0.43 -16.50 -9.74
C PHE A 285 0.93 -16.14 -10.34
N VAL A 286 1.14 -14.84 -10.50
CA VAL A 286 2.44 -14.27 -10.86
C VAL A 286 2.79 -13.14 -9.92
N PHE A 287 4.07 -13.00 -9.62
CA PHE A 287 4.63 -11.88 -8.87
C PHE A 287 4.42 -10.57 -9.65
N LEU A 288 3.97 -9.54 -8.95
CA LEU A 288 3.79 -8.20 -9.48
C LEU A 288 4.89 -7.25 -9.01
N GLU A 289 4.96 -7.04 -7.69
CA GLU A 289 5.98 -6.22 -7.04
C GLU A 289 6.10 -6.58 -5.54
N MET A 290 7.15 -6.07 -4.89
CA MET A 290 7.30 -6.16 -3.44
C MET A 290 7.38 -4.77 -2.86
N ASN A 291 6.45 -4.43 -1.99
CA ASN A 291 6.46 -3.18 -1.26
C ASN A 291 7.30 -3.33 0.01
N THR A 292 8.37 -2.54 0.09
CA THR A 292 9.38 -2.62 1.15
C THR A 292 9.03 -1.72 2.35
N ARG A 293 7.76 -1.75 2.76
CA ARG A 293 7.18 -0.92 3.82
C ARG A 293 5.90 -1.55 4.38
N LEU A 294 5.38 -0.95 5.42
CA LEU A 294 4.02 -1.21 5.86
C LEU A 294 3.02 -0.74 4.78
N GLN A 295 1.97 -1.51 4.53
CA GLN A 295 0.90 -1.14 3.59
C GLN A 295 -0.21 -0.34 4.29
N VAL A 296 -0.98 0.44 3.49
CA VAL A 296 -2.16 1.17 3.99
C VAL A 296 -3.13 0.19 4.63
N GLU A 297 -3.39 -0.92 3.95
CA GLU A 297 -4.35 -1.98 4.25
C GLU A 297 -3.88 -3.01 5.29
N HIS A 298 -2.78 -2.73 6.02
CA HIS A 298 -2.32 -3.62 7.10
C HIS A 298 -3.39 -3.90 8.19
N PRO A 299 -4.34 -3.00 8.48
CA PRO A 299 -5.37 -3.24 9.48
C PRO A 299 -6.21 -4.49 9.26
N VAL A 300 -6.47 -4.92 8.00
CA VAL A 300 -7.25 -6.16 7.77
C VAL A 300 -6.50 -7.40 8.24
N THR A 301 -5.18 -7.44 8.07
CA THR A 301 -4.34 -8.51 8.64
C THR A 301 -4.34 -8.47 10.17
N GLU A 302 -4.23 -7.29 10.77
CA GLU A 302 -4.27 -7.12 12.23
C GLU A 302 -5.60 -7.59 12.82
N LEU A 303 -6.73 -7.27 12.15
CA LEU A 303 -8.06 -7.68 12.62
C LEU A 303 -8.27 -9.20 12.58
N LEU A 304 -7.66 -9.90 11.62
CA LEU A 304 -7.75 -11.35 11.51
C LEU A 304 -6.83 -12.09 12.48
N THR A 305 -5.64 -11.54 12.73
CA THR A 305 -4.58 -12.24 13.47
C THR A 305 -4.47 -11.80 14.92
N GLY A 306 -4.95 -10.60 15.24
CA GLY A 306 -4.74 -9.94 16.53
C GLY A 306 -3.30 -9.40 16.71
N ILE A 307 -2.46 -9.43 15.69
CA ILE A 307 -1.06 -9.00 15.73
C ILE A 307 -0.98 -7.52 15.33
N ASP A 308 -0.39 -6.67 16.19
CA ASP A 308 -0.07 -5.28 15.85
C ASP A 308 1.23 -5.22 15.04
N LEU A 309 1.12 -4.97 13.72
CA LEU A 309 2.27 -4.96 12.81
C LEU A 309 3.26 -3.83 13.09
N VAL A 310 2.80 -2.68 13.59
CA VAL A 310 3.67 -1.56 13.98
C VAL A 310 4.47 -1.92 15.22
N GLU A 311 3.87 -2.62 16.18
CA GLU A 311 4.60 -3.17 17.34
C GLU A 311 5.71 -4.11 16.89
N GLN A 312 5.40 -5.02 15.93
CA GLN A 312 6.41 -5.93 15.43
C GLN A 312 7.54 -5.19 14.71
N GLN A 313 7.25 -4.12 13.96
CA GLN A 313 8.29 -3.28 13.35
C GLN A 313 9.23 -2.69 14.41
N PHE A 314 8.69 -2.19 15.52
CA PHE A 314 9.50 -1.65 16.62
C PHE A 314 10.37 -2.72 17.26
N LEU A 315 9.82 -3.90 17.56
CA LEU A 315 10.56 -5.01 18.15
C LEU A 315 11.69 -5.49 17.23
N ILE A 316 11.41 -5.70 15.95
CA ILE A 316 12.39 -6.14 14.96
C ILE A 316 13.51 -5.11 14.78
N ALA A 317 13.16 -3.82 14.68
CA ALA A 317 14.15 -2.75 14.54
C ALA A 317 15.06 -2.61 15.78
N ALA A 318 14.52 -2.92 16.97
CA ALA A 318 15.27 -2.95 18.21
C ALA A 318 16.08 -4.26 18.43
N GLY A 319 16.09 -5.17 17.45
CA GLY A 319 16.75 -6.48 17.57
C GLY A 319 16.10 -7.40 18.61
N ARG A 320 14.81 -7.19 18.90
CA ARG A 320 14.04 -7.99 19.86
C ARG A 320 13.25 -9.09 19.16
N GLU A 321 12.88 -10.11 19.93
CA GLU A 321 11.93 -11.11 19.50
C GLU A 321 10.54 -10.49 19.30
N ILE A 322 9.81 -10.99 18.33
CA ILE A 322 8.41 -10.63 18.07
C ILE A 322 7.51 -11.09 19.23
N SER A 323 6.35 -10.44 19.40
CA SER A 323 5.45 -10.68 20.54
C SER A 323 4.51 -11.88 20.35
N PHE A 324 4.67 -12.68 19.30
CA PHE A 324 3.83 -13.84 19.00
C PHE A 324 4.66 -15.03 18.49
N ASP A 325 4.10 -16.23 18.60
CA ASP A 325 4.68 -17.42 17.98
C ASP A 325 4.18 -17.57 16.54
N PRO A 326 5.05 -17.50 15.52
CA PRO A 326 4.66 -17.66 14.12
C PRO A 326 3.93 -18.97 13.80
N ALA A 327 4.24 -20.05 14.52
CA ALA A 327 3.60 -21.35 14.34
C ALA A 327 2.17 -21.40 14.92
N ALA A 328 1.84 -20.47 15.81
CA ALA A 328 0.53 -20.40 16.48
C ALA A 328 -0.41 -19.34 15.89
N VAL A 329 -0.02 -18.67 14.79
CA VAL A 329 -0.86 -17.66 14.16
C VAL A 329 -2.16 -18.28 13.65
N THR A 330 -3.27 -17.69 14.06
CA THR A 330 -4.61 -18.10 13.61
C THR A 330 -5.31 -16.94 12.94
N PHE A 331 -6.05 -17.24 11.87
CA PHE A 331 -6.87 -16.27 11.16
C PHE A 331 -8.33 -16.47 11.55
N ARG A 332 -9.00 -15.43 12.05
CA ARG A 332 -10.37 -15.53 12.56
C ARG A 332 -11.29 -14.56 11.85
N GLY A 333 -12.39 -15.10 11.30
CA GLY A 333 -13.42 -14.31 10.67
C GLY A 333 -13.01 -13.72 9.32
N HIS A 334 -13.54 -12.55 9.03
CA HIS A 334 -13.31 -11.80 7.81
C HIS A 334 -13.22 -10.31 8.10
N ALA A 335 -12.28 -9.63 7.47
CA ALA A 335 -12.08 -8.18 7.64
C ALA A 335 -12.14 -7.46 6.30
N LEU A 336 -12.70 -6.25 6.32
CA LEU A 336 -12.66 -5.31 5.18
C LEU A 336 -12.05 -3.99 5.66
N GLU A 337 -11.30 -3.35 4.77
CA GLU A 337 -10.90 -1.96 4.86
C GLU A 337 -11.54 -1.17 3.72
N LEU A 338 -12.08 0.00 4.03
CA LEU A 338 -12.67 0.93 3.07
C LEU A 338 -11.92 2.26 3.21
N ARG A 339 -11.30 2.70 2.12
CA ARG A 339 -10.56 3.96 2.11
C ARG A 339 -11.52 5.13 1.90
N VAL A 340 -11.65 5.96 2.92
CA VAL A 340 -12.50 7.16 2.88
C VAL A 340 -11.67 8.34 2.39
N TYR A 341 -11.96 8.79 1.16
CA TYR A 341 -11.27 9.90 0.50
C TYR A 341 -12.11 11.16 0.44
N ALA A 342 -11.46 12.33 0.52
CA ALA A 342 -12.05 13.62 0.17
C ALA A 342 -12.11 13.77 -1.36
N GLU A 343 -13.10 13.14 -2.00
CA GLU A 343 -13.28 13.08 -3.45
C GLU A 343 -14.75 13.22 -3.85
N ASP A 344 -14.98 13.75 -5.04
CA ASP A 344 -16.31 13.69 -5.66
C ASP A 344 -16.67 12.20 -5.93
N PRO A 345 -17.80 11.69 -5.39
CA PRO A 345 -18.15 10.26 -5.47
C PRO A 345 -18.48 9.75 -6.88
N ARG A 346 -18.63 10.66 -7.86
CA ARG A 346 -18.92 10.30 -9.26
C ARG A 346 -17.71 10.46 -10.16
N ARG A 347 -16.99 11.59 -10.01
CA ARG A 347 -15.85 11.92 -10.87
C ARG A 347 -14.51 11.51 -10.27
N PHE A 348 -14.50 11.24 -8.96
CA PHE A 348 -13.30 10.91 -8.19
C PHE A 348 -12.20 11.99 -8.27
N LEU A 349 -12.63 13.23 -8.40
CA LEU A 349 -11.72 14.37 -8.32
C LEU A 349 -11.54 14.77 -6.86
N PRO A 350 -10.32 15.12 -6.43
CA PRO A 350 -10.07 15.62 -5.08
C PRO A 350 -11.00 16.77 -4.72
N SER A 351 -11.46 16.79 -3.48
CA SER A 351 -12.38 17.79 -2.94
C SER A 351 -11.76 18.43 -1.70
N PRO A 352 -10.78 19.35 -1.84
CA PRO A 352 -10.23 20.07 -0.71
C PRO A 352 -11.29 20.95 -0.05
N GLY A 353 -11.11 21.24 1.24
CA GLY A 353 -12.03 22.09 2.01
C GLY A 353 -11.95 21.83 3.50
N THR A 354 -12.60 22.71 4.28
CA THR A 354 -12.68 22.56 5.74
C THR A 354 -13.75 21.52 6.10
N ILE A 355 -13.38 20.58 6.97
CA ILE A 355 -14.31 19.59 7.52
C ILE A 355 -15.20 20.28 8.56
N ALA A 356 -16.48 20.44 8.23
CA ALA A 356 -17.44 21.11 9.12
C ALA A 356 -17.98 20.17 10.21
N ALA A 357 -18.20 18.89 9.88
CA ALA A 357 -18.60 17.88 10.86
C ALA A 357 -17.86 16.56 10.57
N TRP A 358 -17.55 15.83 11.64
CA TRP A 358 -16.89 14.54 11.62
C TRP A 358 -17.50 13.65 12.70
N ASN A 359 -18.14 12.55 12.29
CA ASN A 359 -18.77 11.60 13.21
C ASN A 359 -18.46 10.19 12.75
N GLU A 360 -17.57 9.50 13.48
CA GLU A 360 -17.10 8.16 13.16
C GLU A 360 -18.12 7.10 13.59
N PRO A 361 -18.32 6.03 12.79
CA PRO A 361 -19.01 4.85 13.26
C PRO A 361 -18.22 4.16 14.37
N SER A 362 -18.93 3.55 15.31
CA SER A 362 -18.32 2.81 16.42
C SER A 362 -19.13 1.58 16.75
N GLY A 363 -18.51 0.62 17.43
CA GLY A 363 -19.18 -0.62 17.86
C GLY A 363 -18.27 -1.85 17.72
N PRO A 364 -18.78 -3.03 18.09
CA PRO A 364 -18.01 -4.27 17.99
C PRO A 364 -17.57 -4.55 16.56
N GLY A 365 -16.27 -4.81 16.36
CA GLY A 365 -15.70 -5.11 15.06
C GLY A 365 -15.61 -3.90 14.11
N ILE A 366 -15.74 -2.67 14.60
CA ILE A 366 -15.51 -1.43 13.85
C ILE A 366 -14.24 -0.76 14.38
N ARG A 367 -13.35 -0.39 13.46
CA ARG A 367 -12.13 0.39 13.69
C ARG A 367 -12.05 1.52 12.67
N VAL A 368 -11.76 2.71 13.11
CA VAL A 368 -11.49 3.86 12.24
C VAL A 368 -10.08 4.36 12.51
N ASP A 369 -9.22 4.30 11.50
CA ASP A 369 -7.91 4.94 11.53
C ASP A 369 -8.03 6.26 10.76
N ALA A 370 -8.26 7.36 11.47
CA ALA A 370 -8.55 8.68 10.90
C ALA A 370 -7.33 9.61 10.99
N GLY A 371 -7.06 10.34 9.90
CA GLY A 371 -6.02 11.38 9.87
C GLY A 371 -6.54 12.78 10.20
N TYR A 372 -7.84 12.97 10.20
CA TYR A 372 -8.53 14.25 10.30
C TYR A 372 -9.62 14.23 11.37
N ALA A 373 -10.12 15.42 11.69
CA ALA A 373 -11.25 15.66 12.58
C ALA A 373 -12.03 16.90 12.11
N ALA A 374 -13.17 17.19 12.74
CA ALA A 374 -13.91 18.45 12.50
C ALA A 374 -13.00 19.68 12.74
N GLY A 375 -13.11 20.68 11.88
CA GLY A 375 -12.30 21.89 11.88
C GLY A 375 -11.01 21.79 11.05
N ASN A 376 -10.53 20.59 10.73
CA ASN A 376 -9.31 20.45 9.93
C ASN A 376 -9.54 20.81 8.45
N GLN A 377 -8.49 21.32 7.83
CA GLN A 377 -8.45 21.67 6.41
C GLN A 377 -7.88 20.51 5.58
N VAL A 378 -8.66 20.00 4.63
CA VAL A 378 -8.15 19.11 3.58
C VAL A 378 -7.50 19.97 2.50
N THR A 379 -6.22 19.80 2.28
CA THR A 379 -5.43 20.59 1.34
C THR A 379 -5.16 19.84 0.04
N PRO A 380 -4.83 20.52 -1.05
CA PRO A 380 -4.44 19.87 -2.32
C PRO A 380 -2.97 19.39 -2.35
N PHE A 381 -2.21 19.57 -1.27
CA PHE A 381 -0.78 19.26 -1.25
C PHE A 381 -0.47 17.76 -1.10
N TYR A 382 -1.41 17.00 -0.53
CA TYR A 382 -1.21 15.59 -0.17
C TYR A 382 -2.37 14.71 -0.66
N ASP A 383 -2.19 13.40 -0.51
CA ASP A 383 -3.23 12.42 -0.81
C ASP A 383 -4.53 12.75 -0.04
N PRO A 384 -5.70 12.68 -0.69
CA PRO A 384 -6.97 13.03 -0.08
C PRO A 384 -7.53 11.97 0.88
N LEU A 385 -6.77 10.97 1.31
CA LEU A 385 -7.18 9.96 2.28
C LEU A 385 -7.50 10.63 3.63
N LEU A 386 -8.76 10.52 4.05
CA LEU A 386 -9.23 11.06 5.33
C LEU A 386 -9.13 10.04 6.45
N ALA A 387 -9.56 8.82 6.16
CA ALA A 387 -9.61 7.71 7.11
C ALA A 387 -9.66 6.35 6.41
N LYS A 388 -9.34 5.31 7.16
CA LYS A 388 -9.61 3.92 6.84
C LYS A 388 -10.72 3.43 7.75
N LEU A 389 -11.84 3.03 7.18
CA LEU A 389 -12.91 2.35 7.89
C LEU A 389 -12.68 0.85 7.77
N CYS A 390 -12.28 0.24 8.87
CA CYS A 390 -11.99 -1.19 8.95
C CYS A 390 -13.09 -1.90 9.74
N VAL A 391 -13.58 -3.00 9.20
CA VAL A 391 -14.61 -3.80 9.86
C VAL A 391 -14.19 -5.27 9.93
N HIS A 392 -14.67 -5.97 10.97
CA HIS A 392 -14.42 -7.38 11.19
C HIS A 392 -15.72 -8.09 11.54
N GLY A 393 -15.94 -9.27 10.99
CA GLY A 393 -17.06 -10.15 11.30
C GLY A 393 -16.61 -11.61 11.43
N ALA A 394 -17.43 -12.46 12.02
CA ALA A 394 -17.15 -13.89 12.11
C ALA A 394 -17.21 -14.58 10.73
N SER A 395 -17.88 -13.96 9.77
CA SER A 395 -17.96 -14.37 8.37
C SER A 395 -17.87 -13.15 7.45
N ARG A 396 -17.68 -13.39 6.14
CA ARG A 396 -17.71 -12.35 5.13
C ARG A 396 -19.05 -11.62 5.08
N ASP A 397 -20.15 -12.35 5.18
CA ASP A 397 -21.49 -11.77 5.16
C ASP A 397 -21.72 -10.83 6.36
N GLU A 398 -21.28 -11.23 7.55
CA GLU A 398 -21.33 -10.36 8.73
C GLU A 398 -20.45 -9.12 8.57
N ALA A 399 -19.23 -9.28 8.05
CA ALA A 399 -18.34 -8.16 7.78
C ALA A 399 -18.94 -7.17 6.75
N LEU A 400 -19.56 -7.69 5.66
CA LEU A 400 -20.25 -6.88 4.66
C LEU A 400 -21.46 -6.14 5.24
N ALA A 401 -22.28 -6.82 6.05
CA ALA A 401 -23.43 -6.19 6.72
C ALA A 401 -22.96 -5.03 7.62
N ARG A 402 -21.95 -5.30 8.45
CA ARG A 402 -21.33 -4.29 9.32
C ARG A 402 -20.71 -3.14 8.55
N ALA A 403 -20.06 -3.43 7.42
CA ALA A 403 -19.47 -2.39 6.55
C ALA A 403 -20.54 -1.46 5.98
N ARG A 404 -21.69 -1.99 5.55
CA ARG A 404 -22.82 -1.18 5.06
C ARG A 404 -23.38 -0.27 6.14
N GLU A 405 -23.58 -0.78 7.34
CA GLU A 405 -24.05 -0.01 8.50
C GLU A 405 -23.03 1.09 8.88
N ALA A 406 -21.76 0.73 8.95
CA ALA A 406 -20.70 1.66 9.29
C ALA A 406 -20.52 2.77 8.26
N VAL A 407 -20.59 2.48 6.95
CA VAL A 407 -20.55 3.49 5.89
C VAL A 407 -21.76 4.44 5.98
N ALA A 408 -22.96 3.91 6.26
CA ALA A 408 -24.16 4.72 6.42
C ALA A 408 -24.11 5.62 7.66
N ALA A 409 -23.44 5.18 8.72
CA ALA A 409 -23.29 5.96 9.96
C ALA A 409 -22.14 6.97 9.93
N PHE A 410 -21.20 6.85 8.97
CA PHE A 410 -20.05 7.76 8.88
C PHE A 410 -20.48 9.11 8.31
N VAL A 411 -20.44 10.16 9.11
CA VAL A 411 -20.82 11.51 8.69
C VAL A 411 -19.59 12.41 8.58
N ILE A 412 -19.30 12.86 7.36
CA ILE A 412 -18.28 13.86 7.07
C ILE A 412 -18.94 14.94 6.20
N THR A 413 -18.88 16.20 6.65
CA THR A 413 -19.42 17.34 5.90
C THR A 413 -18.35 18.40 5.68
N GLY A 414 -18.53 19.21 4.63
CA GLY A 414 -17.57 20.18 4.12
C GLY A 414 -17.05 19.71 2.77
N PRO A 415 -15.94 18.96 2.70
CA PRO A 415 -15.51 18.35 1.45
C PRO A 415 -16.47 17.24 1.01
N LYS A 416 -16.56 16.99 -0.29
CA LYS A 416 -17.21 15.79 -0.81
C LYS A 416 -16.37 14.57 -0.43
N THR A 417 -17.03 13.44 -0.18
CA THR A 417 -16.36 12.18 0.11
C THR A 417 -16.81 11.07 -0.82
N ASN A 418 -16.02 10.02 -0.93
CA ASN A 418 -16.36 8.82 -1.67
C ASN A 418 -17.29 7.86 -0.90
N LEU A 419 -17.78 8.20 0.30
CA LEU A 419 -18.71 7.36 1.09
C LEU A 419 -19.93 6.88 0.29
N PRO A 420 -20.60 7.72 -0.55
CA PRO A 420 -21.70 7.24 -1.39
C PRO A 420 -21.26 6.18 -2.41
N PHE A 421 -20.05 6.28 -2.94
CA PHE A 421 -19.49 5.26 -3.83
C PHE A 421 -19.15 3.96 -3.10
N LEU A 422 -18.61 4.05 -1.88
CA LEU A 422 -18.36 2.86 -1.05
C LEU A 422 -19.66 2.12 -0.72
N ALA A 423 -20.74 2.84 -0.42
CA ALA A 423 -22.07 2.24 -0.22
C ALA A 423 -22.56 1.50 -1.48
N GLU A 424 -22.35 2.09 -2.67
CA GLU A 424 -22.71 1.47 -3.94
C GLU A 424 -21.86 0.22 -4.22
N LEU A 425 -20.54 0.27 -3.99
CA LEU A 425 -19.65 -0.87 -4.13
C LEU A 425 -20.09 -2.03 -3.26
N LEU A 426 -20.35 -1.79 -1.98
CA LEU A 426 -20.81 -2.80 -1.01
C LEU A 426 -22.19 -3.39 -1.35
N ALA A 427 -23.04 -2.65 -2.07
CA ALA A 427 -24.35 -3.10 -2.52
C ALA A 427 -24.30 -3.84 -3.86
N SER A 428 -23.21 -3.72 -4.61
CA SER A 428 -23.08 -4.35 -5.94
C SER A 428 -23.08 -5.88 -5.83
N ALA A 429 -23.76 -6.54 -6.77
CA ALA A 429 -23.84 -8.00 -6.78
C ALA A 429 -22.47 -8.67 -6.91
N GLU A 430 -21.58 -8.09 -7.74
CA GLU A 430 -20.24 -8.62 -7.96
C GLU A 430 -19.40 -8.58 -6.69
N PHE A 431 -19.31 -7.41 -6.02
CA PHE A 431 -18.55 -7.31 -4.78
C PHE A 431 -19.17 -8.13 -3.66
N ALA A 432 -20.50 -8.10 -3.53
CA ALA A 432 -21.21 -8.85 -2.50
C ALA A 432 -21.02 -10.37 -2.63
N SER A 433 -21.03 -10.91 -3.86
CA SER A 433 -20.82 -12.35 -4.09
C SER A 433 -19.36 -12.79 -3.83
N GLY A 434 -18.41 -11.86 -3.88
CA GLY A 434 -16.97 -12.19 -3.85
C GLY A 434 -16.42 -12.66 -5.21
N ASP A 435 -17.22 -12.71 -6.28
CA ASP A 435 -16.77 -13.03 -7.64
C ASP A 435 -16.52 -11.74 -8.42
N TYR A 436 -15.43 -11.09 -8.11
CA TYR A 436 -14.98 -9.86 -8.76
C TYR A 436 -13.49 -9.94 -9.11
N ASP A 437 -13.02 -9.02 -9.93
CA ASP A 437 -11.63 -8.88 -10.37
C ASP A 437 -11.22 -7.39 -10.37
N THR A 438 -9.99 -7.09 -10.80
CA THR A 438 -9.44 -5.72 -10.81
C THR A 438 -10.25 -4.72 -11.65
N THR A 439 -11.25 -5.16 -12.43
CA THR A 439 -12.09 -4.30 -13.25
C THR A 439 -13.46 -4.00 -12.63
N VAL A 440 -13.76 -4.48 -11.43
CA VAL A 440 -15.06 -4.33 -10.76
C VAL A 440 -15.52 -2.88 -10.69
N ILE A 441 -14.66 -1.95 -10.32
CA ILE A 441 -15.01 -0.52 -10.23
C ILE A 441 -15.26 0.08 -11.61
N ALA A 442 -14.49 -0.32 -12.63
CA ALA A 442 -14.70 0.15 -13.99
C ALA A 442 -16.05 -0.33 -14.57
N ARG A 443 -16.51 -1.55 -14.20
CA ARG A 443 -17.85 -2.05 -14.55
C ARG A 443 -18.96 -1.29 -13.83
N LEU A 444 -18.79 -0.95 -12.56
CA LEU A 444 -19.75 -0.13 -11.81
C LEU A 444 -19.82 1.32 -12.32
N ARG A 445 -18.78 1.82 -12.94
CA ARG A 445 -18.65 3.19 -13.48
C ARG A 445 -18.18 3.19 -14.93
N PRO A 446 -18.97 2.68 -15.88
CA PRO A 446 -18.62 2.72 -17.30
C PRO A 446 -18.49 4.19 -17.74
N GLY A 447 -17.30 4.54 -18.28
CA GLY A 447 -16.99 5.91 -18.74
C GLY A 447 -16.00 6.68 -17.86
N THR A 448 -15.67 6.24 -16.67
CA THR A 448 -14.47 6.69 -15.96
C THR A 448 -13.27 5.98 -16.58
N LYS A 449 -12.85 6.42 -17.80
CA LYS A 449 -11.66 5.85 -18.44
C LYS A 449 -10.48 5.86 -17.49
N GLY A 450 -9.94 4.67 -17.27
CA GLY A 450 -8.77 4.41 -16.47
C GLY A 450 -7.52 5.14 -16.94
#